data_e3685c6b9ebbc0fec25c851cc46d4334
#
_entry.id   e3685c6b9ebbc0fec25c851cc46d4334
#
_cell.length_a   1.000
_cell.length_b   1.000
_cell.length_c   1.000
_cell.angle_alpha   90.00
_cell.angle_beta   90.00
_cell.angle_gamma   90.00
#
_symmetry.space_group_name_H-M   'P 1'
#
loop_
_entity.id
_entity.type
_entity.pdbx_description
1 polymer ?
#
loop_
_entity_poly.entity_id
_entity_poly.type
_entity_poly.pdbx_seq_one_letter_code
_entity_poly.pdbx_strand_id
1 'polypeptide(L)'
;LLILVIDLASIGWIALQPEDTLTLSQFFIAEGLHVFFHVDMLSKIFSVLIAFVWLMVGIASFEYMAHEKNEQRFYCFYLVVGGVLSALAFSGNLLTMYVFYEMMTLTSMPLVMHNLSHEAIMAGLKYLFYSVAGAFMVLFGFFLFNAEGRVLYFAPGGIINEPNPSGIMLF
;
A
#
# COMPACT_ATOMS: atom_id res chain seq x y z
N LEU A 1 -9.29 -14.30 12.70
CA LEU A 1 -8.17 -15.21 12.52
C LEU A 1 -8.28 -16.01 11.22
N LEU A 2 -9.42 -16.68 10.96
CA LEU A 2 -9.61 -17.48 9.73
C LEU A 2 -9.29 -16.69 8.45
N ILE A 3 -9.75 -15.46 8.34
CA ILE A 3 -9.49 -14.58 7.18
C ILE A 3 -8.00 -14.32 7.02
N LEU A 4 -7.26 -14.03 8.09
CA LEU A 4 -5.82 -13.79 8.04
C LEU A 4 -5.02 -15.04 7.64
N VAL A 5 -5.46 -16.21 8.07
CA VAL A 5 -4.85 -17.49 7.66
C VAL A 5 -5.12 -17.77 6.18
N ILE A 6 -6.33 -17.50 5.70
CA ILE A 6 -6.69 -17.64 4.28
C ILE A 6 -5.88 -16.65 3.43
N ASP A 7 -5.73 -15.40 3.90
CA ASP A 7 -4.93 -14.38 3.22
C ASP A 7 -3.46 -14.82 3.10
N LEU A 8 -2.84 -15.26 4.19
CA LEU A 8 -1.48 -15.79 4.17
C LEU A 8 -1.34 -17.00 3.24
N ALA A 9 -2.31 -17.92 3.25
CA ALA A 9 -2.30 -19.07 2.38
C ALA A 9 -2.44 -18.71 0.91
N SER A 10 -3.30 -17.74 0.58
CA SER A 10 -3.50 -17.26 -0.79
C SER A 10 -2.27 -16.51 -1.32
N ILE A 11 -1.66 -15.66 -0.51
CA ILE A 11 -0.42 -14.97 -0.85
C ILE A 11 0.74 -15.96 -0.99
N GLY A 12 0.83 -16.95 -0.10
CA GLY A 12 1.80 -18.02 -0.21
C GLY A 12 1.64 -18.83 -1.51
N TRP A 13 0.39 -19.11 -1.91
CA TRP A 13 0.10 -19.74 -3.20
C TRP A 13 0.57 -18.89 -4.39
N ILE A 14 0.29 -17.58 -4.39
CA ILE A 14 0.74 -16.65 -5.43
C ILE A 14 2.26 -16.61 -5.49
N ALA A 15 2.95 -16.62 -4.35
CA ALA A 15 4.41 -16.58 -4.29
C ALA A 15 5.07 -17.83 -4.91
N LEU A 16 4.40 -18.96 -4.89
CA LEU A 16 4.88 -20.23 -5.48
C LEU A 16 4.65 -20.33 -7.00
N GLN A 17 3.79 -19.46 -7.59
CA GLN A 17 3.54 -19.49 -9.03
C GLN A 17 4.69 -18.86 -9.82
N PRO A 18 4.96 -19.32 -11.08
CA PRO A 18 5.91 -18.66 -11.97
C PRO A 18 5.48 -17.21 -12.27
N GLU A 19 6.44 -16.32 -12.47
CA GLU A 19 6.18 -14.88 -12.70
C GLU A 19 5.36 -14.62 -13.98
N ASP A 20 5.55 -15.44 -15.03
CA ASP A 20 4.90 -15.28 -16.32
C ASP A 20 3.40 -15.59 -16.34
N THR A 21 2.85 -16.15 -15.26
CA THR A 21 1.44 -16.61 -15.23
C THR A 21 0.48 -15.62 -14.61
N LEU A 22 0.96 -14.54 -13.99
CA LEU A 22 0.15 -13.64 -13.15
C LEU A 22 0.27 -12.18 -13.58
N THR A 23 -0.26 -11.85 -14.75
CA THR A 23 -0.60 -10.47 -15.08
C THR A 23 -1.99 -10.16 -14.54
N LEU A 24 -2.05 -9.44 -13.43
CA LEU A 24 -3.30 -8.99 -12.86
C LEU A 24 -3.81 -7.74 -13.59
N SER A 25 -5.10 -7.68 -13.76
CA SER A 25 -5.89 -6.75 -14.58
C SER A 25 -5.46 -5.27 -14.52
N GLN A 26 -5.49 -4.64 -15.70
CA GLN A 26 -5.35 -3.19 -15.85
C GLN A 26 -6.73 -2.53 -15.77
N PHE A 27 -6.88 -1.56 -14.88
CA PHE A 27 -8.05 -0.69 -14.84
C PHE A 27 -7.66 0.68 -15.39
N PHE A 28 -8.30 1.12 -16.47
CA PHE A 28 -8.09 2.45 -17.04
C PHE A 28 -8.86 3.48 -16.23
N ILE A 29 -8.17 4.51 -15.73
CA ILE A 29 -8.77 5.67 -15.07
C ILE A 29 -8.95 6.80 -16.09
N ALA A 30 -7.94 7.03 -16.94
CA ALA A 30 -7.96 8.03 -18.01
C ALA A 30 -6.91 7.64 -19.08
N GLU A 31 -6.88 8.35 -20.22
CA GLU A 31 -5.84 8.16 -21.23
C GLU A 31 -4.44 8.31 -20.62
N GLY A 32 -3.65 7.23 -20.66
CA GLY A 32 -2.30 7.18 -20.10
C GLY A 32 -2.20 6.93 -18.59
N LEU A 33 -3.33 6.94 -17.85
CA LEU A 33 -3.38 6.70 -16.41
C LEU A 33 -4.16 5.42 -16.12
N HIS A 34 -3.45 4.36 -15.74
CA HIS A 34 -4.08 3.09 -15.41
C HIS A 34 -3.51 2.50 -14.12
N VAL A 35 -4.39 1.87 -13.36
CA VAL A 35 -4.02 1.04 -12.22
C VAL A 35 -3.56 -0.30 -12.75
N PHE A 36 -2.33 -0.67 -12.44
CA PHE A 36 -1.70 -1.87 -12.93
C PHE A 36 -1.05 -2.66 -11.80
N PHE A 37 -1.43 -3.92 -11.69
CA PHE A 37 -0.82 -4.85 -10.75
C PHE A 37 0.12 -5.81 -11.48
N HIS A 38 1.28 -6.01 -10.90
CA HIS A 38 2.31 -6.90 -11.44
C HIS A 38 2.88 -7.75 -10.31
N VAL A 39 3.09 -9.04 -10.61
CA VAL A 39 3.67 -9.98 -9.65
C VAL A 39 5.10 -10.26 -10.07
N ASP A 40 6.05 -9.61 -9.42
CA ASP A 40 7.48 -9.83 -9.57
C ASP A 40 8.08 -10.50 -8.31
N MET A 41 9.36 -10.82 -8.37
CA MET A 41 10.05 -11.43 -7.22
C MET A 41 10.01 -10.53 -5.98
N LEU A 42 10.10 -9.20 -6.15
CA LEU A 42 10.07 -8.25 -5.07
C LEU A 42 8.69 -8.20 -4.41
N SER A 43 7.61 -8.11 -5.21
CA SER A 43 6.24 -8.13 -4.72
C SER A 43 5.90 -9.42 -3.96
N LYS A 44 6.40 -10.57 -4.42
CA LYS A 44 6.25 -11.86 -3.72
C LYS A 44 6.88 -11.85 -2.34
N ILE A 45 8.13 -11.38 -2.23
CA ILE A 45 8.84 -11.31 -0.95
C ILE A 45 8.10 -10.39 0.02
N PHE A 46 7.74 -9.18 -0.44
CA PHE A 46 7.06 -8.21 0.41
C PHE A 46 5.65 -8.64 0.81
N SER A 47 4.87 -9.22 -0.11
CA SER A 47 3.51 -9.68 0.22
C SER A 47 3.50 -10.82 1.23
N VAL A 48 4.41 -11.79 1.12
CA VAL A 48 4.56 -12.86 2.13
C VAL A 48 4.97 -12.28 3.48
N LEU A 49 5.93 -11.35 3.49
CA LEU A 49 6.35 -10.68 4.72
C LEU A 49 5.19 -9.93 5.38
N ILE A 50 4.43 -9.15 4.61
CA ILE A 50 3.25 -8.41 5.07
C ILE A 50 2.23 -9.37 5.66
N ALA A 51 1.83 -10.41 4.93
CA ALA A 51 0.83 -11.38 5.39
C ALA A 51 1.26 -12.10 6.67
N PHE A 52 2.53 -12.47 6.77
CA PHE A 52 3.09 -13.10 7.96
C PHE A 52 3.05 -12.16 9.18
N VAL A 53 3.56 -10.93 9.02
CA VAL A 53 3.57 -9.94 10.10
C VAL A 53 2.13 -9.59 10.51
N TRP A 54 1.25 -9.42 9.52
CA TRP A 54 -0.17 -9.11 9.77
C TRP A 54 -0.86 -10.21 10.54
N LEU A 55 -0.59 -11.48 10.23
CA LEU A 55 -1.09 -12.61 11.01
C LEU A 55 -0.56 -12.59 12.45
N MET A 56 0.74 -12.35 12.65
CA MET A 56 1.34 -12.30 13.99
C MET A 56 0.75 -11.18 14.85
N VAL A 57 0.64 -9.98 14.29
CA VAL A 57 0.01 -8.82 14.95
C VAL A 57 -1.48 -9.09 15.21
N GLY A 58 -2.17 -9.73 14.26
CA GLY A 58 -3.57 -10.15 14.43
C GLY A 58 -3.77 -11.08 15.61
N ILE A 59 -2.89 -12.08 15.79
CA ILE A 59 -2.94 -12.99 16.95
C ILE A 59 -2.70 -12.21 18.24
N ALA A 60 -1.70 -11.36 18.30
CA ALA A 60 -1.40 -10.55 19.49
C ALA A 60 -2.53 -9.57 19.82
N SER A 61 -3.23 -9.05 18.81
CA SER A 61 -4.32 -8.08 18.99
C SER A 61 -5.54 -8.69 19.71
N PHE A 62 -5.76 -10.03 19.65
CA PHE A 62 -6.89 -10.66 20.33
C PHE A 62 -6.83 -10.48 21.85
N GLU A 63 -5.67 -10.66 22.44
CA GLU A 63 -5.49 -10.47 23.88
C GLU A 63 -5.60 -9.00 24.27
N TYR A 64 -5.01 -8.11 23.46
CA TYR A 64 -5.06 -6.66 23.71
C TYR A 64 -6.49 -6.11 23.60
N MET A 65 -7.20 -6.46 22.52
CA MET A 65 -8.55 -5.94 22.26
C MET A 65 -9.64 -6.53 23.14
N ALA A 66 -9.40 -7.70 23.79
CA ALA A 66 -10.37 -8.30 24.72
C ALA A 66 -10.74 -7.39 25.89
N HIS A 67 -9.91 -6.41 26.22
CA HIS A 67 -10.12 -5.43 27.31
C HIS A 67 -10.56 -4.06 26.79
N GLU A 68 -10.64 -3.87 25.47
CA GLU A 68 -10.99 -2.60 24.85
C GLU A 68 -12.43 -2.58 24.32
N LYS A 69 -12.98 -1.38 24.13
CA LYS A 69 -14.32 -1.18 23.56
C LYS A 69 -14.26 -1.17 22.03
N ASN A 70 -15.35 -1.60 21.38
CA ASN A 70 -15.51 -1.54 19.91
C ASN A 70 -14.51 -2.42 19.12
N GLU A 71 -14.22 -3.64 19.59
CA GLU A 71 -13.37 -4.63 18.93
C GLU A 71 -13.71 -4.83 17.43
N GLN A 72 -15.01 -4.90 17.10
CA GLN A 72 -15.46 -5.12 15.72
C GLN A 72 -14.99 -4.02 14.77
N ARG A 73 -15.01 -2.76 15.24
CA ARG A 73 -14.53 -1.62 14.46
C ARG A 73 -13.02 -1.74 14.20
N PHE A 74 -12.26 -2.11 15.24
CA PHE A 74 -10.82 -2.32 15.11
C PHE A 74 -10.50 -3.39 14.05
N TYR A 75 -11.10 -4.58 14.17
CA TYR A 75 -10.82 -5.67 13.23
C TYR A 75 -11.29 -5.38 11.80
N CYS A 76 -12.39 -4.63 11.63
CA CYS A 76 -12.84 -4.21 10.31
C CYS A 76 -11.75 -3.37 9.62
N PHE A 77 -11.26 -2.30 10.26
CA PHE A 77 -10.20 -1.48 9.68
C PHE A 77 -8.86 -2.22 9.59
N TYR A 78 -8.55 -3.07 10.55
CA TYR A 78 -7.36 -3.90 10.52
C TYR A 78 -7.29 -4.78 9.27
N LEU A 79 -8.39 -5.46 8.93
CA LEU A 79 -8.48 -6.29 7.72
C LEU A 79 -8.41 -5.46 6.43
N VAL A 80 -9.09 -4.30 6.41
CA VAL A 80 -9.04 -3.39 5.25
C VAL A 80 -7.62 -2.90 5.00
N VAL A 81 -6.90 -2.47 6.06
CA VAL A 81 -5.51 -2.01 5.95
C VAL A 81 -4.60 -3.15 5.46
N GLY A 82 -4.79 -4.38 5.94
CA GLY A 82 -4.04 -5.54 5.45
C GLY A 82 -4.24 -5.80 3.95
N GLY A 83 -5.49 -5.72 3.47
CA GLY A 83 -5.80 -5.83 2.04
C GLY A 83 -5.19 -4.72 1.19
N VAL A 84 -5.22 -3.47 1.68
CA VAL A 84 -4.60 -2.32 1.01
C VAL A 84 -3.08 -2.47 0.94
N LEU A 85 -2.43 -2.93 2.02
CA LEU A 85 -0.99 -3.20 2.04
C LEU A 85 -0.59 -4.31 1.06
N SER A 86 -1.39 -5.37 0.98
CA SER A 86 -1.17 -6.45 0.01
C SER A 86 -1.29 -5.92 -1.43
N ALA A 87 -2.29 -5.09 -1.71
CA ALA A 87 -2.45 -4.45 -3.02
C ALA A 87 -1.29 -3.48 -3.34
N LEU A 88 -0.78 -2.76 -2.34
CA LEU A 88 0.40 -1.91 -2.47
C LEU A 88 1.65 -2.74 -2.88
N ALA A 89 1.84 -3.91 -2.28
CA ALA A 89 2.97 -4.78 -2.60
C ALA A 89 2.95 -5.30 -4.06
N PHE A 90 1.76 -5.44 -4.64
CA PHE A 90 1.57 -5.86 -6.04
C PHE A 90 1.48 -4.70 -7.04
N SER A 91 1.73 -3.45 -6.64
CA SER A 91 1.68 -2.31 -7.54
C SER A 91 2.75 -2.41 -8.63
N GLY A 92 2.34 -2.35 -9.90
CA GLY A 92 3.24 -2.48 -11.07
C GLY A 92 3.67 -1.13 -11.66
N ASN A 93 3.09 -0.02 -11.20
CA ASN A 93 3.48 1.32 -11.63
C ASN A 93 3.39 2.33 -10.47
N LEU A 94 4.03 3.47 -10.66
CA LEU A 94 4.10 4.54 -9.65
C LEU A 94 2.72 5.09 -9.28
N LEU A 95 1.79 5.19 -10.23
CA LEU A 95 0.42 5.65 -9.96
C LEU A 95 -0.33 4.68 -9.04
N THR A 96 -0.27 3.38 -9.33
CA THR A 96 -0.89 2.34 -8.49
C THR A 96 -0.32 2.38 -7.08
N MET A 97 1.00 2.44 -6.96
CA MET A 97 1.68 2.54 -5.68
C MET A 97 1.21 3.78 -4.90
N TYR A 98 1.12 4.94 -5.55
CA TYR A 98 0.65 6.17 -4.93
C TYR A 98 -0.80 6.05 -4.41
N VAL A 99 -1.71 5.53 -5.24
CA VAL A 99 -3.13 5.38 -4.87
C VAL A 99 -3.29 4.46 -3.66
N PHE A 100 -2.63 3.30 -3.65
CA PHE A 100 -2.73 2.37 -2.52
C PHE A 100 -1.98 2.87 -1.27
N TYR A 101 -0.91 3.66 -1.43
CA TYR A 101 -0.26 4.34 -0.33
C TYR A 101 -1.20 5.35 0.36
N GLU A 102 -1.93 6.16 -0.42
CA GLU A 102 -2.94 7.06 0.12
C GLU A 102 -4.11 6.31 0.78
N MET A 103 -4.59 5.25 0.15
CA MET A 103 -5.62 4.40 0.75
C MET A 103 -5.17 3.80 2.09
N MET A 104 -3.91 3.38 2.19
CA MET A 104 -3.34 2.87 3.43
C MET A 104 -3.38 3.92 4.54
N THR A 105 -2.99 5.16 4.25
CA THR A 105 -3.02 6.26 5.19
C THR A 105 -4.45 6.55 5.68
N LEU A 106 -5.41 6.65 4.76
CA LEU A 106 -6.80 6.93 5.09
C LEU A 106 -7.45 5.79 5.89
N THR A 107 -7.17 4.54 5.53
CA THR A 107 -7.77 3.37 6.21
C THR A 107 -7.12 3.06 7.55
N SER A 108 -5.85 3.43 7.76
CA SER A 108 -5.16 3.26 9.05
C SER A 108 -5.51 4.35 10.07
N MET A 109 -5.96 5.53 9.64
CA MET A 109 -6.34 6.62 10.52
C MET A 109 -7.37 6.22 11.60
N PRO A 110 -8.45 5.48 11.31
CA PRO A 110 -9.40 5.04 12.33
C PRO A 110 -8.79 4.10 13.39
N LEU A 111 -7.72 3.37 13.06
CA LEU A 111 -6.98 2.56 14.04
C LEU A 111 -6.20 3.43 15.01
N VAL A 112 -5.55 4.49 14.50
CA VAL A 112 -4.83 5.48 15.34
C VAL A 112 -5.81 6.20 16.29
N MET A 113 -7.02 6.50 15.81
CA MET A 113 -8.05 7.18 16.59
C MET A 113 -9.01 6.20 17.31
N HIS A 114 -8.60 4.96 17.56
CA HIS A 114 -9.51 3.92 18.07
C HIS A 114 -10.25 4.34 19.34
N ASN A 115 -9.56 4.93 20.30
CA ASN A 115 -10.12 5.34 21.61
C ASN A 115 -11.03 6.57 21.54
N LEU A 116 -11.07 7.30 20.42
CA LEU A 116 -11.88 8.53 20.24
C LEU A 116 -11.70 9.59 21.33
N SER A 117 -10.62 9.52 22.10
CA SER A 117 -10.26 10.60 23.03
C SER A 117 -9.82 11.84 22.25
N HIS A 118 -9.93 13.00 22.87
CA HIS A 118 -9.48 14.25 22.23
C HIS A 118 -8.00 14.17 21.80
N GLU A 119 -7.17 13.56 22.64
CA GLU A 119 -5.75 13.35 22.33
C GLU A 119 -5.54 12.40 21.14
N ALA A 120 -6.28 11.28 21.08
CA ALA A 120 -6.21 10.34 19.97
C ALA A 120 -6.68 10.96 18.64
N ILE A 121 -7.75 11.77 18.68
CA ILE A 121 -8.26 12.50 17.51
C ILE A 121 -7.20 13.49 17.01
N MET A 122 -6.61 14.28 17.92
CA MET A 122 -5.56 15.25 17.55
C MET A 122 -4.30 14.56 17.02
N ALA A 123 -3.94 13.40 17.56
CA ALA A 123 -2.84 12.59 17.05
C ALA A 123 -3.13 12.06 15.63
N GLY A 124 -4.34 11.54 15.40
CA GLY A 124 -4.77 11.07 14.09
C GLY A 124 -4.82 12.18 13.04
N LEU A 125 -5.28 13.38 13.39
CA LEU A 125 -5.27 14.54 12.49
C LEU A 125 -3.85 14.99 12.14
N LYS A 126 -2.92 15.00 13.11
CA LYS A 126 -1.51 15.28 12.84
C LYS A 126 -0.89 14.23 11.92
N TYR A 127 -1.14 12.94 12.20
CA TYR A 127 -0.72 11.84 11.36
C TYR A 127 -1.19 12.02 9.90
N LEU A 128 -2.50 12.29 9.71
CA LEU A 128 -3.08 12.51 8.40
C LEU A 128 -2.44 13.72 7.70
N PHE A 129 -2.26 14.83 8.40
CA PHE A 129 -1.68 16.05 7.83
C PHE A 129 -0.26 15.80 7.30
N TYR A 130 0.61 15.19 8.10
CA TYR A 130 1.99 14.91 7.67
C TYR A 130 2.05 13.89 6.54
N SER A 131 1.22 12.86 6.60
CA SER A 131 1.18 11.83 5.57
C SER A 131 0.71 12.39 4.23
N VAL A 132 -0.40 13.14 4.22
CA VAL A 132 -0.94 13.78 3.01
C VAL A 132 0.04 14.82 2.44
N ALA A 133 0.71 15.60 3.30
CA ALA A 133 1.74 16.54 2.84
C ALA A 133 2.90 15.83 2.12
N GLY A 134 3.38 14.69 2.67
CA GLY A 134 4.37 13.85 2.00
C GLY A 134 3.88 13.27 0.67
N ALA A 135 2.64 12.81 0.64
CA ALA A 135 2.05 12.25 -0.56
C ALA A 135 1.86 13.26 -1.68
N PHE A 136 1.54 14.53 -1.38
CA PHE A 136 1.50 15.59 -2.38
C PHE A 136 2.87 15.83 -3.03
N MET A 137 3.96 15.68 -2.30
CA MET A 137 5.31 15.76 -2.87
C MET A 137 5.56 14.63 -3.86
N VAL A 138 5.16 13.41 -3.53
CA VAL A 138 5.26 12.24 -4.44
C VAL A 138 4.39 12.45 -5.69
N LEU A 139 3.16 12.96 -5.52
CA LEU A 139 2.25 13.25 -6.62
C LEU A 139 2.82 14.33 -7.54
N PHE A 140 3.44 15.36 -6.98
CA PHE A 140 4.11 16.40 -7.76
C PHE A 140 5.26 15.81 -8.59
N GLY A 141 6.09 14.96 -8.01
CA GLY A 141 7.12 14.21 -8.73
C GLY A 141 6.56 13.36 -9.86
N PHE A 142 5.44 12.63 -9.59
CA PHE A 142 4.75 11.85 -10.61
C PHE A 142 4.34 12.70 -11.81
N PHE A 143 3.75 13.87 -11.61
CA PHE A 143 3.34 14.77 -12.70
C PHE A 143 4.52 15.31 -13.49
N LEU A 144 5.65 15.61 -12.85
CA LEU A 144 6.86 16.03 -13.56
C LEU A 144 7.38 14.92 -14.50
N PHE A 145 7.44 13.68 -14.03
CA PHE A 145 7.85 12.54 -14.87
C PHE A 145 6.87 12.28 -16.02
N ASN A 146 5.57 12.37 -15.73
CA ASN A 146 4.55 12.15 -16.74
C ASN A 146 4.55 13.25 -17.81
N ALA A 147 4.83 14.51 -17.44
CA ALA A 147 4.96 15.64 -18.38
C ALA A 147 6.14 15.47 -19.34
N GLU A 148 7.18 14.74 -18.95
CA GLU A 148 8.31 14.37 -19.81
C GLU A 148 8.04 13.17 -20.72
N GLY A 149 6.81 12.64 -20.72
CA GLY A 149 6.41 11.49 -21.52
C GLY A 149 7.06 10.17 -21.10
N ARG A 150 7.55 10.06 -19.86
CA ARG A 150 8.22 8.87 -19.35
C ARG A 150 7.22 7.81 -18.93
N VAL A 151 7.51 6.58 -19.27
CA VAL A 151 6.73 5.43 -18.82
C VAL A 151 7.06 5.13 -17.35
N LEU A 152 6.04 5.15 -16.51
CA LEU A 152 6.17 5.06 -15.04
C LEU A 152 5.97 3.62 -14.52
N TYR A 153 6.33 2.62 -15.34
CA TYR A 153 6.34 1.21 -14.92
C TYR A 153 7.62 0.88 -14.14
N PHE A 154 7.46 0.05 -13.13
CA PHE A 154 8.61 -0.50 -12.43
C PHE A 154 9.34 -1.50 -13.33
N ALA A 155 10.63 -1.28 -13.56
CA ALA A 155 11.47 -2.14 -14.35
C ALA A 155 12.82 -2.38 -13.63
N PRO A 156 13.43 -3.56 -13.82
CA PRO A 156 14.80 -3.80 -13.37
C PRO A 156 15.75 -2.75 -13.95
N GLY A 157 16.52 -2.07 -13.09
CA GLY A 157 17.40 -0.95 -13.50
C GLY A 157 16.84 0.45 -13.27
N GLY A 158 15.54 0.57 -12.89
CA GLY A 158 14.90 1.84 -12.55
C GLY A 158 14.13 2.48 -13.70
N ILE A 159 13.44 3.57 -13.38
CA ILE A 159 12.56 4.30 -14.32
C ILE A 159 13.36 5.29 -15.19
N ILE A 160 14.53 5.72 -14.72
CA ILE A 160 15.37 6.74 -15.38
C ILE A 160 16.51 6.05 -16.13
N ASN A 161 16.32 5.81 -17.41
CA ASN A 161 17.34 5.19 -18.27
C ASN A 161 18.36 6.18 -18.82
N GLU A 162 18.06 7.48 -18.82
CA GLU A 162 18.98 8.53 -19.27
C GLU A 162 19.05 9.66 -18.22
N PRO A 163 20.26 10.14 -17.90
CA PRO A 163 20.43 11.26 -16.97
C PRO A 163 19.88 12.53 -17.61
N ASN A 164 18.68 12.95 -17.22
CA ASN A 164 18.20 14.29 -17.54
C ASN A 164 18.57 15.21 -16.36
N PRO A 165 19.54 16.13 -16.54
CA PRO A 165 20.06 16.95 -15.44
C PRO A 165 19.02 17.88 -14.82
N SER A 166 17.92 18.19 -15.51
CA SER A 166 16.86 19.05 -14.99
C SER A 166 15.91 18.37 -14.02
N GLY A 167 15.68 17.06 -14.14
CA GLY A 167 14.76 16.29 -13.27
C GLY A 167 15.42 15.77 -11.99
N ILE A 168 16.70 15.41 -12.06
CA ILE A 168 17.44 14.82 -10.93
C ILE A 168 17.76 15.84 -9.84
N MET A 169 17.85 17.13 -10.15
CA MET A 169 18.15 18.18 -9.17
C MET A 169 16.97 18.55 -8.26
N LEU A 170 15.76 18.02 -8.50
CA LEU A 170 14.56 18.33 -7.72
C LEU A 170 14.22 17.26 -6.68
N PHE A 171 14.94 16.15 -6.64
CA PHE A 171 14.79 15.02 -5.72
C PHE A 171 16.15 14.51 -5.24
#